data_c088516cd7ca8282316076ac89cddbeb
#
_entry.id   c088516cd7ca8282316076ac89cddbeb
#
_cell.length_a   1.000
_cell.length_b   1.000
_cell.length_c   1.000
_cell.angle_alpha   90.00
_cell.angle_beta   90.00
_cell.angle_gamma   90.00
#
_symmetry.space_group_name_H-M   'P 1'
#
loop_
_entity.id
_entity.type
_entity.pdbx_description
1 polymer ?
#
loop_
_entity_poly.entity_id
_entity_poly.type
_entity_poly.pdbx_seq_one_letter_code
_entity_poly.pdbx_strand_id
1 'polypeptide(L)'
;MSFFIYFFFNRCALINPGIIQRKNIDVNNMEYCNICQVYYNSDDKVEHCKMCNICVEKMDHHCVWVGKCVGKNNAFSFYSMLISIGIVYAYIIYLAFFQFSTKVTGHKKK
;
A
#
# COMPACT_ATOMS: atom_id res chain seq x y z
N MET A 1 11.48 -6.90 14.05
CA MET A 1 11.13 -6.91 12.59
C MET A 1 9.63 -7.12 12.36
N SER A 2 8.99 -8.14 12.92
CA SER A 2 7.53 -8.35 12.80
C SER A 2 6.67 -7.17 13.27
N PHE A 3 7.13 -6.43 14.26
CA PHE A 3 6.44 -5.24 14.77
C PHE A 3 6.25 -4.16 13.70
N PHE A 4 7.26 -3.87 12.88
CA PHE A 4 7.15 -2.86 11.81
C PHE A 4 6.15 -3.27 10.74
N ILE A 5 6.14 -4.55 10.34
CA ILE A 5 5.17 -5.07 9.36
C ILE A 5 3.75 -4.91 9.91
N TYR A 6 3.53 -5.35 11.15
CA TYR A 6 2.24 -5.23 11.83
C TYR A 6 1.80 -3.77 11.99
N PHE A 7 2.70 -2.89 12.39
CA PHE A 7 2.44 -1.46 12.55
C PHE A 7 2.02 -0.81 11.23
N PHE A 8 2.79 -1.00 10.15
CA PHE A 8 2.47 -0.40 8.87
C PHE A 8 1.26 -1.03 8.20
N PHE A 9 1.02 -2.33 8.38
CA PHE A 9 -0.19 -2.98 7.92
C PHE A 9 -1.44 -2.35 8.56
N ASN A 10 -1.47 -2.27 9.89
CA ASN A 10 -2.61 -1.65 10.60
C ASN A 10 -2.77 -0.19 10.23
N ARG A 11 -1.68 0.56 10.13
CA ARG A 11 -1.71 1.95 9.70
C ARG A 11 -2.28 2.09 8.28
N CYS A 12 -1.87 1.25 7.34
CA CYS A 12 -2.40 1.24 5.99
C CYS A 12 -3.90 0.89 5.97
N ALA A 13 -4.30 -0.10 6.74
CA ALA A 13 -5.69 -0.57 6.81
C ALA A 13 -6.63 0.44 7.48
N LEU A 14 -6.17 1.18 8.49
CA LEU A 14 -7.00 2.09 9.27
C LEU A 14 -7.07 3.51 8.70
N ILE A 15 -6.00 4.00 8.06
CA ILE A 15 -5.98 5.35 7.50
C ILE A 15 -6.90 5.44 6.27
N ASN A 16 -7.64 6.54 6.18
CA ASN A 16 -8.41 6.89 4.98
C ASN A 16 -7.47 7.05 3.78
N PRO A 17 -7.69 6.34 2.67
CA PRO A 17 -6.78 6.37 1.52
C PRO A 17 -6.72 7.72 0.78
N GLY A 18 -7.60 8.65 1.11
CA GLY A 18 -7.77 9.93 0.40
C GLY A 18 -9.10 9.99 -0.33
N ILE A 19 -10.17 9.55 0.32
CA ILE A 19 -11.53 9.56 -0.23
C ILE A 19 -11.97 11.01 -0.45
N ILE A 20 -12.41 11.31 -1.67
CA ILE A 20 -12.97 12.61 -2.01
C ILE A 20 -14.35 12.75 -1.37
N GLN A 21 -14.51 13.81 -0.59
CA GLN A 21 -15.80 14.16 0.03
C GLN A 21 -16.53 15.20 -0.79
N ARG A 22 -17.86 15.12 -0.78
CA ARG A 22 -18.70 16.13 -1.42
C ARG A 22 -18.47 17.47 -0.71
N LYS A 23 -17.93 18.46 -1.45
CA LYS A 23 -17.79 19.85 -1.01
C LYS A 23 -18.56 20.75 -1.96
N ASN A 24 -19.19 21.79 -1.43
CA ASN A 24 -19.70 22.88 -2.23
C ASN A 24 -18.52 23.75 -2.65
N ILE A 25 -18.05 23.59 -3.87
CA ILE A 25 -16.84 24.26 -4.38
C ILE A 25 -17.18 24.92 -5.72
N ASP A 26 -16.49 26.00 -6.01
CA ASP A 26 -16.57 26.71 -7.28
C ASP A 26 -16.10 25.80 -8.43
N VAL A 27 -16.96 25.57 -9.42
CA VAL A 27 -16.83 24.48 -10.42
C VAL A 27 -15.93 24.80 -11.62
N ASN A 28 -15.18 25.89 -11.59
CA ASN A 28 -14.26 26.21 -12.66
C ASN A 28 -13.03 25.28 -12.64
N ASN A 29 -12.79 24.52 -13.70
CA ASN A 29 -11.71 23.52 -13.86
C ASN A 29 -11.83 22.25 -13.00
N MET A 30 -13.04 21.77 -12.76
CA MET A 30 -13.27 20.52 -12.01
C MET A 30 -13.83 19.41 -12.88
N GLU A 31 -13.37 18.18 -12.62
CA GLU A 31 -13.98 16.97 -13.13
C GLU A 31 -15.07 16.46 -12.19
N TYR A 32 -16.01 15.66 -12.73
CA TYR A 32 -17.14 15.16 -11.97
C TYR A 32 -17.28 13.65 -12.12
N CYS A 33 -17.39 12.97 -10.99
CA CYS A 33 -17.75 11.56 -10.97
C CYS A 33 -19.26 11.38 -10.85
N ASN A 34 -19.91 10.88 -11.90
CA ASN A 34 -21.35 10.65 -11.92
C ASN A 34 -21.83 9.62 -10.88
N ILE A 35 -20.98 8.66 -10.53
CA ILE A 35 -21.32 7.57 -9.59
C ILE A 35 -21.28 8.08 -8.14
N CYS A 36 -20.17 8.72 -7.76
CA CYS A 36 -20.00 9.26 -6.40
C CYS A 36 -20.66 10.61 -6.20
N GLN A 37 -21.03 11.29 -7.31
CA GLN A 37 -21.59 12.65 -7.32
C GLN A 37 -20.67 13.66 -6.60
N VAL A 38 -19.37 13.58 -6.88
CA VAL A 38 -18.34 14.46 -6.32
C VAL A 38 -17.58 15.19 -7.43
N TYR A 39 -17.20 16.43 -7.14
CA TYR A 39 -16.28 17.22 -7.96
C TYR A 39 -14.87 17.09 -7.41
N TYR A 40 -13.88 17.06 -8.29
CA TYR A 40 -12.46 17.05 -7.95
C TYR A 40 -11.65 17.79 -8.99
N ASN A 41 -10.48 18.27 -8.61
CA ASN A 41 -9.58 18.95 -9.51
C ASN A 41 -8.93 17.94 -10.46
N SER A 42 -8.88 18.22 -11.76
CA SER A 42 -8.21 17.36 -12.76
C SER A 42 -6.73 17.09 -12.45
N ASP A 43 -6.05 18.01 -11.75
CA ASP A 43 -4.66 17.85 -11.35
C ASP A 43 -4.44 16.83 -10.20
N ASP A 44 -5.49 16.50 -9.46
CA ASP A 44 -5.39 15.65 -8.25
C ASP A 44 -5.30 14.15 -8.53
N LYS A 45 -5.34 13.73 -9.81
CA LYS A 45 -5.29 12.31 -10.22
C LYS A 45 -6.25 11.45 -9.40
N VAL A 46 -7.52 11.82 -9.41
CA VAL A 46 -8.58 11.10 -8.72
C VAL A 46 -9.11 9.99 -9.61
N GLU A 47 -9.24 8.79 -9.04
CA GLU A 47 -9.83 7.65 -9.73
C GLU A 47 -11.01 7.08 -8.94
N HIS A 48 -12.04 6.62 -9.68
CA HIS A 48 -13.16 5.90 -9.09
C HIS A 48 -12.85 4.43 -8.94
N CYS A 49 -12.81 3.95 -7.71
CA CYS A 49 -12.67 2.52 -7.42
C CYS A 49 -14.02 1.81 -7.53
N LYS A 50 -14.16 0.94 -8.52
CA LYS A 50 -15.38 0.15 -8.73
C LYS A 50 -15.65 -0.87 -7.61
N MET A 51 -14.60 -1.35 -6.94
CA MET A 51 -14.70 -2.32 -5.84
C MET A 51 -15.23 -1.67 -4.55
N CYS A 52 -14.72 -0.49 -4.21
CA CYS A 52 -15.13 0.25 -3.02
C CYS A 52 -16.28 1.22 -3.28
N ASN A 53 -16.58 1.50 -4.55
CA ASN A 53 -17.57 2.49 -5.00
C ASN A 53 -17.32 3.90 -4.44
N ILE A 54 -16.05 4.32 -4.45
CA ILE A 54 -15.56 5.61 -3.95
C ILE A 54 -14.53 6.23 -4.91
N CYS A 55 -14.41 7.55 -4.87
CA CYS A 55 -13.32 8.27 -5.53
C CYS A 55 -12.17 8.51 -4.56
N VAL A 56 -10.95 8.20 -4.99
CA VAL A 56 -9.74 8.29 -4.18
C VAL A 56 -8.70 9.16 -4.88
N GLU A 57 -8.15 10.13 -4.15
CA GLU A 57 -7.08 11.01 -4.61
C GLU A 57 -5.76 10.25 -4.70
N LYS A 58 -5.05 10.43 -5.84
CA LYS A 58 -3.80 9.73 -6.16
C LYS A 58 -3.90 8.22 -5.90
N MET A 59 -4.98 7.65 -6.39
CA MET A 59 -5.22 6.21 -6.27
C MET A 59 -4.12 5.44 -6.99
N ASP A 60 -3.48 4.52 -6.28
CA ASP A 60 -2.51 3.58 -6.84
C ASP A 60 -3.22 2.31 -7.32
N HIS A 61 -3.90 1.63 -6.42
CA HIS A 61 -4.70 0.43 -6.73
C HIS A 61 -5.69 0.10 -5.62
N HIS A 62 -6.63 -0.79 -5.93
CA HIS A 62 -7.42 -1.49 -4.90
C HIS A 62 -6.66 -2.72 -4.43
N CYS A 63 -6.25 -2.75 -3.17
CA CYS A 63 -5.45 -3.82 -2.61
C CYS A 63 -6.32 -4.83 -1.85
N VAL A 64 -6.47 -6.03 -2.39
CA VAL A 64 -7.24 -7.11 -1.75
C VAL A 64 -6.63 -7.58 -0.43
N TRP A 65 -5.30 -7.51 -0.29
CA TRP A 65 -4.58 -7.90 0.93
C TRP A 65 -4.84 -6.97 2.12
N VAL A 66 -5.06 -5.69 1.84
CA VAL A 66 -5.39 -4.68 2.84
C VAL A 66 -6.91 -4.49 2.96
N GLY A 67 -7.68 -4.99 1.97
CA GLY A 67 -9.12 -4.89 1.91
C GLY A 67 -9.64 -3.50 1.58
N LYS A 68 -8.82 -2.63 0.97
CA LYS A 68 -9.19 -1.26 0.59
C LYS A 68 -8.26 -0.67 -0.46
N CYS A 69 -8.58 0.53 -0.93
CA CYS A 69 -7.74 1.28 -1.85
C CYS A 69 -6.46 1.76 -1.17
N VAL A 70 -5.37 1.77 -1.94
CA VAL A 70 -4.12 2.48 -1.64
C VAL A 70 -4.12 3.77 -2.43
N GLY A 71 -3.97 4.90 -1.75
CA GLY A 71 -4.02 6.23 -2.33
C GLY A 71 -3.17 7.22 -1.54
N LYS A 72 -3.39 8.51 -1.76
CA LYS A 72 -2.59 9.63 -1.23
C LYS A 72 -2.13 9.47 0.22
N ASN A 73 -3.03 9.08 1.12
CA ASN A 73 -2.76 9.16 2.56
C ASN A 73 -2.18 7.87 3.15
N ASN A 74 -2.41 6.71 2.53
CA ASN A 74 -1.96 5.42 3.05
C ASN A 74 -0.89 4.73 2.19
N ALA A 75 -0.55 5.28 1.02
CA ALA A 75 0.49 4.73 0.13
C ALA A 75 1.84 4.59 0.84
N PHE A 76 2.26 5.60 1.62
CA PHE A 76 3.51 5.52 2.39
C PHE A 76 3.53 4.30 3.33
N SER A 77 2.44 4.08 4.07
CA SER A 77 2.34 2.93 4.98
C SER A 77 2.35 1.60 4.23
N PHE A 78 1.70 1.55 3.07
CA PHE A 78 1.70 0.38 2.19
C PHE A 78 3.12 0.03 1.71
N TYR A 79 3.83 0.98 1.14
CA TYR A 79 5.20 0.72 0.66
C TYR A 79 6.19 0.45 1.78
N SER A 80 6.06 1.10 2.94
CA SER A 80 6.89 0.81 4.12
C SER A 80 6.67 -0.62 4.63
N MET A 81 5.44 -1.11 4.58
CA MET A 81 5.12 -2.52 4.89
C MET A 81 5.80 -3.47 3.90
N LEU A 82 5.72 -3.20 2.58
CA LEU A 82 6.35 -4.04 1.56
C LEU A 82 7.87 -4.08 1.70
N ILE A 83 8.51 -2.94 1.97
CA ILE A 83 9.96 -2.86 2.23
C ILE A 83 10.32 -3.70 3.45
N SER A 84 9.55 -3.59 4.54
CA SER A 84 9.78 -4.37 5.76
C SER A 84 9.67 -5.88 5.52
N ILE A 85 8.69 -6.31 4.74
CA ILE A 85 8.53 -7.71 4.31
C ILE A 85 9.73 -8.15 3.47
N GLY A 86 10.18 -7.33 2.52
CA GLY A 86 11.34 -7.61 1.68
C GLY A 86 12.63 -7.80 2.47
N ILE A 87 12.86 -6.97 3.51
CA ILE A 87 14.02 -7.08 4.39
C ILE A 87 13.98 -8.39 5.19
N VAL A 88 12.82 -8.75 5.75
CA VAL A 88 12.66 -10.02 6.48
C VAL A 88 12.91 -11.22 5.56
N TYR A 89 12.37 -11.16 4.35
CA TYR A 89 12.55 -12.24 3.36
C TYR A 89 14.03 -12.40 2.95
N ALA A 90 14.71 -11.29 2.67
CA ALA A 90 16.14 -11.30 2.37
C ALA A 90 16.98 -11.87 3.53
N TYR A 91 16.63 -11.53 4.77
CA TYR A 91 17.29 -12.06 5.96
C TYR A 91 17.10 -13.59 6.10
N ILE A 92 15.89 -14.09 5.85
CA ILE A 92 15.61 -15.54 5.88
C ILE A 92 16.43 -16.27 4.81
N ILE A 93 16.51 -15.75 3.59
CA ILE A 93 17.33 -16.32 2.52
C ILE A 93 18.81 -16.34 2.93
N TYR A 94 19.31 -15.25 3.49
CA TYR A 94 20.70 -15.17 3.98
C TYR A 94 21.00 -16.26 5.03
N LEU A 95 20.12 -16.44 6.02
CA LEU A 95 20.28 -17.48 7.05
C LEU A 95 20.25 -18.88 6.44
N ALA A 96 19.34 -19.15 5.52
CA ALA A 96 19.23 -20.45 4.87
C ALA A 96 20.52 -20.77 4.07
N PHE A 97 21.04 -19.80 3.34
CA PHE A 97 22.29 -19.94 2.59
C PHE A 97 23.49 -20.17 3.51
N PHE A 98 23.58 -19.42 4.60
CA PHE A 98 24.66 -19.55 5.59
C PHE A 98 24.64 -20.94 6.25
N GLN A 99 23.47 -21.44 6.66
CA GLN A 99 23.35 -22.79 7.24
C GLN A 99 23.69 -23.88 6.23
N PHE A 100 23.32 -23.74 4.97
CA PHE A 100 23.68 -24.68 3.93
C PHE A 100 25.21 -24.71 3.72
N SER A 101 25.85 -23.56 3.64
CA SER A 101 27.30 -23.43 3.47
C SER A 101 28.07 -24.08 4.62
N THR A 102 27.65 -23.88 5.87
CA THR A 102 28.30 -24.47 7.04
C THR A 102 28.16 -26.01 7.09
N LYS A 103 27.02 -26.54 6.66
CA LYS A 103 26.84 -28.01 6.56
C LYS A 103 27.76 -28.62 5.49
N VAL A 104 27.87 -27.98 4.33
CA VAL A 104 28.73 -28.47 3.23
C VAL A 104 30.20 -28.44 3.63
N THR A 105 30.68 -27.40 4.31
CA THR A 105 32.06 -27.29 4.78
C THR A 105 32.35 -28.22 5.96
N GLY A 106 31.38 -28.45 6.84
CA GLY A 106 31.52 -29.39 7.95
C GLY A 106 31.67 -30.86 7.52
N HIS A 107 31.06 -31.26 6.40
CA HIS A 107 31.19 -32.61 5.84
C HIS A 107 32.57 -32.88 5.19
N LYS A 108 33.32 -31.84 4.81
CA LYS A 108 34.66 -32.00 4.21
C LYS A 108 35.79 -32.19 5.22
N LYS A 109 35.50 -32.14 6.53
CA LYS A 109 36.51 -32.28 7.61
C LYS A 109 36.45 -33.66 8.35
N LYS A 110 35.71 -34.61 7.82
CA LYS A 110 35.73 -36.00 8.34
C LYS A 110 36.46 -36.95 7.39
#